data_e91e35c077325e28f9219eaea7f72f98
#
_entry.id   e91e35c077325e28f9219eaea7f72f98
#
_cell.length_a   1.000
_cell.length_b   1.000
_cell.length_c   1.000
_cell.angle_alpha   90.00
_cell.angle_beta   90.00
_cell.angle_gamma   90.00
#
_symmetry.space_group_name_H-M   'P 1'
#
loop_
_entity.id
_entity.type
_entity.pdbx_description
1 polymer ?
#
loop_
_entity_poly.entity_id
_entity_poly.type
_entity_poly.pdbx_seq_one_letter_code
_entity_poly.pdbx_strand_id
1 'polypeptide(L)'
;SRVLWQMRRSLFAPLPRPHFPPDVVVRPFRVGVDEKAWLDLNSRAFAQLPDQGNWTAPDLERREREPWFSPEGFLMAWRGDRLVGFHWTKVHGRQADDTEHHHHPIGEVYVVAIDPDERGTGLGRALTLAGMHHLRSLDLSEAMLYVDATNTTAIALYEALGFARWDTDVLFRRVT
;
A
#
# COMPACT_ATOMS: atom_id res chain seq x y z
N SER A 1 -1.09 -20.73 -10.06
CA SER A 1 -0.09 -19.66 -10.18
C SER A 1 -0.74 -18.36 -10.57
N ARG A 2 -0.19 -17.26 -10.09
CA ARG A 2 -0.65 -15.91 -10.40
C ARG A 2 0.43 -15.20 -11.17
N VAL A 3 0.01 -14.34 -12.09
CA VAL A 3 0.95 -13.43 -12.77
C VAL A 3 0.82 -12.08 -12.13
N LEU A 4 1.91 -11.59 -11.56
CA LEU A 4 1.99 -10.25 -11.03
C LEU A 4 2.80 -9.37 -11.97
N TRP A 5 2.31 -8.17 -12.16
CA TRP A 5 3.10 -7.13 -12.79
C TRP A 5 3.79 -6.33 -11.70
N GLN A 6 5.06 -6.03 -11.93
CA GLN A 6 5.70 -4.96 -11.20
C GLN A 6 5.51 -3.68 -12.01
N MET A 7 5.05 -2.63 -11.35
CA MET A 7 4.90 -1.31 -11.98
C MET A 7 5.79 -0.33 -11.24
N ARG A 8 6.30 0.67 -11.94
CA ARG A 8 7.16 1.69 -11.36
C ARG A 8 6.86 3.05 -11.94
N ARG A 9 7.19 4.08 -11.16
CA ARG A 9 7.20 5.47 -11.64
C ARG A 9 8.26 6.26 -10.91
N SER A 10 8.75 7.32 -11.57
CA SER A 10 9.60 8.30 -10.91
C SER A 10 8.79 9.12 -9.90
N LEU A 11 9.34 9.37 -8.73
CA LEU A 11 8.75 10.27 -7.75
C LEU A 11 9.17 11.73 -8.00
N PHE A 12 10.09 11.99 -8.93
CA PHE A 12 10.44 13.33 -9.37
C PHE A 12 9.45 13.88 -10.39
N ALA A 13 8.73 13.01 -11.10
CA ALA A 13 7.70 13.45 -12.03
C ALA A 13 6.54 14.10 -11.26
N PRO A 14 5.77 14.99 -11.91
CA PRO A 14 4.65 15.66 -11.24
C PRO A 14 3.72 14.66 -10.56
N LEU A 15 3.31 15.01 -9.35
CA LEU A 15 2.48 14.16 -8.51
C LEU A 15 1.28 14.97 -8.06
N PRO A 16 0.07 14.65 -8.54
CA PRO A 16 -1.14 15.36 -8.15
C PRO A 16 -1.36 15.33 -6.64
N ARG A 17 -2.00 16.37 -6.11
CA ARG A 17 -2.37 16.37 -4.70
C ARG A 17 -3.55 15.44 -4.47
N PRO A 18 -3.59 14.73 -3.34
CA PRO A 18 -4.75 13.93 -3.01
C PRO A 18 -5.94 14.83 -2.65
N HIS A 19 -7.12 14.42 -3.11
CA HIS A 19 -8.37 15.09 -2.76
C HIS A 19 -9.25 14.06 -2.06
N PHE A 20 -9.31 14.16 -0.74
CA PHE A 20 -10.11 13.23 0.04
C PHE A 20 -11.57 13.65 0.07
N PRO A 21 -12.50 12.68 0.15
CA PRO A 21 -13.90 13.00 0.37
C PRO A 21 -14.08 13.86 1.63
N PRO A 22 -15.13 14.69 1.70
CA PRO A 22 -15.41 15.44 2.92
C PRO A 22 -15.54 14.51 4.12
N ASP A 23 -15.15 14.98 5.28
CA ASP A 23 -15.24 14.28 6.55
C ASP A 23 -14.29 13.09 6.69
N VAL A 24 -13.38 12.87 5.73
CA VAL A 24 -12.34 11.86 5.86
C VAL A 24 -11.08 12.51 6.43
N VAL A 25 -10.57 11.93 7.52
CA VAL A 25 -9.33 12.36 8.16
C VAL A 25 -8.30 11.26 8.01
N VAL A 26 -7.09 11.61 7.57
CA VAL A 26 -5.99 10.66 7.40
C VAL A 26 -4.97 10.89 8.48
N ARG A 27 -4.57 9.81 9.15
CA ARG A 27 -3.52 9.86 10.17
C ARG A 27 -2.70 8.57 10.13
N PRO A 28 -1.47 8.60 10.68
CA PRO A 28 -0.66 7.40 10.75
C PRO A 28 -1.28 6.31 11.65
N PHE A 29 -0.92 5.07 11.34
CA PHE A 29 -1.28 3.91 12.14
C PHE A 29 -0.70 4.06 13.55
N ARG A 30 -1.49 3.71 14.57
CA ARG A 30 -1.06 3.72 15.96
C ARG A 30 -0.90 2.31 16.45
N VAL A 31 0.36 1.93 16.72
CA VAL A 31 0.68 0.61 17.27
C VAL A 31 0.04 0.47 18.65
N GLY A 32 -0.59 -0.68 18.88
CA GLY A 32 -1.27 -0.96 20.13
C GLY A 32 -2.70 -0.43 20.21
N VAL A 33 -3.15 0.29 19.18
CA VAL A 33 -4.47 0.91 19.15
C VAL A 33 -5.27 0.49 17.92
N ASP A 34 -4.65 0.50 16.74
CA ASP A 34 -5.37 0.41 15.47
C ASP A 34 -5.41 -1.00 14.87
N GLU A 35 -4.81 -2.00 15.52
CA GLU A 35 -4.70 -3.34 14.96
C GLU A 35 -6.04 -3.94 14.63
N LYS A 36 -7.00 -3.87 15.56
CA LYS A 36 -8.30 -4.48 15.34
C LYS A 36 -9.05 -3.83 14.18
N ALA A 37 -9.06 -2.50 14.13
CA ALA A 37 -9.74 -1.78 13.06
C ALA A 37 -9.15 -2.13 11.70
N TRP A 38 -7.81 -2.21 11.63
CA TRP A 38 -7.14 -2.54 10.38
C TRP A 38 -7.44 -3.98 9.95
N LEU A 39 -7.37 -4.94 10.88
CA LEU A 39 -7.64 -6.35 10.58
C LEU A 39 -9.08 -6.52 10.07
N ASP A 40 -10.05 -5.85 10.70
CA ASP A 40 -11.44 -5.91 10.28
C ASP A 40 -11.62 -5.35 8.87
N LEU A 41 -11.02 -4.20 8.57
CA LEU A 41 -11.11 -3.61 7.24
C LEU A 41 -10.39 -4.48 6.20
N ASN A 42 -9.19 -4.93 6.51
CA ASN A 42 -8.43 -5.80 5.60
C ASN A 42 -9.22 -7.05 5.23
N SER A 43 -9.87 -7.67 6.21
CA SER A 43 -10.70 -8.84 5.98
C SER A 43 -11.86 -8.54 5.03
N ARG A 44 -12.54 -7.41 5.21
CA ARG A 44 -13.65 -7.04 4.34
C ARG A 44 -13.19 -6.64 2.94
N ALA A 45 -12.13 -5.87 2.86
CA ALA A 45 -11.62 -5.37 1.58
C ALA A 45 -11.09 -6.50 0.70
N PHE A 46 -10.53 -7.53 1.32
CA PHE A 46 -9.92 -8.66 0.60
C PHE A 46 -10.66 -9.98 0.86
N ALA A 47 -11.97 -9.92 1.01
CA ALA A 47 -12.77 -11.11 1.31
C ALA A 47 -12.63 -12.20 0.25
N GLN A 48 -12.34 -11.82 -1.00
CA GLN A 48 -12.17 -12.75 -2.11
C GLN A 48 -10.71 -13.17 -2.33
N LEU A 49 -9.79 -12.66 -1.50
CA LEU A 49 -8.36 -13.00 -1.56
C LEU A 49 -7.92 -13.48 -0.18
N PRO A 50 -8.14 -14.78 0.13
CA PRO A 50 -7.90 -15.27 1.50
C PRO A 50 -6.49 -15.04 2.01
N ASP A 51 -5.47 -15.11 1.15
CA ASP A 51 -4.08 -14.88 1.58
C ASP A 51 -3.89 -13.48 2.17
N GLN A 52 -4.60 -12.49 1.65
CA GLN A 52 -4.52 -11.11 2.16
C GLN A 52 -5.57 -10.87 3.24
N GLY A 53 -6.79 -11.37 3.05
CA GLY A 53 -7.91 -11.09 3.95
C GLY A 53 -7.89 -11.88 5.26
N ASN A 54 -7.10 -12.94 5.34
CA ASN A 54 -7.08 -13.83 6.50
C ASN A 54 -5.95 -13.53 7.50
N TRP A 55 -5.37 -12.35 7.43
CA TRP A 55 -4.35 -11.96 8.41
C TRP A 55 -4.94 -11.95 9.82
N THR A 56 -4.16 -12.46 10.76
CA THR A 56 -4.49 -12.48 12.18
C THR A 56 -3.68 -11.43 12.93
N ALA A 57 -4.03 -11.20 14.19
CA ALA A 57 -3.27 -10.28 15.03
C ALA A 57 -1.78 -10.66 15.12
N PRO A 58 -1.41 -11.95 15.31
CA PRO A 58 0.01 -12.32 15.28
C PRO A 58 0.70 -12.01 13.95
N ASP A 59 0.01 -12.15 12.82
CA ASP A 59 0.58 -11.81 11.51
C ASP A 59 0.94 -10.33 11.45
N LEU A 60 0.03 -9.48 11.88
CA LEU A 60 0.26 -8.03 11.89
C LEU A 60 1.38 -7.66 12.86
N GLU A 61 1.39 -8.25 14.05
CA GLU A 61 2.42 -7.98 15.05
C GLU A 61 3.81 -8.36 14.55
N ARG A 62 3.93 -9.44 13.78
CA ARG A 62 5.21 -9.82 13.18
C ARG A 62 5.69 -8.73 12.22
N ARG A 63 4.79 -8.17 11.41
CA ARG A 63 5.15 -7.07 10.49
C ARG A 63 5.54 -5.81 11.23
N GLU A 64 4.88 -5.52 12.35
CA GLU A 64 5.22 -4.35 13.17
C GLU A 64 6.65 -4.42 13.73
N ARG A 65 7.22 -5.62 13.83
CA ARG A 65 8.58 -5.82 14.32
C ARG A 65 9.63 -5.82 13.23
N GLU A 66 9.22 -5.75 11.96
CA GLU A 66 10.16 -5.74 10.86
C GLU A 66 10.93 -4.42 10.82
N PRO A 67 12.23 -4.44 10.45
CA PRO A 67 13.02 -3.20 10.39
C PRO A 67 12.45 -2.14 9.46
N TRP A 68 11.70 -2.54 8.45
CA TRP A 68 11.11 -1.62 7.48
C TRP A 68 9.80 -1.00 7.96
N PHE A 69 9.23 -1.48 9.06
CA PHE A 69 7.93 -0.98 9.52
C PHE A 69 8.05 0.47 9.99
N SER A 70 7.17 1.31 9.49
CA SER A 70 7.11 2.73 9.86
C SER A 70 5.65 3.14 9.99
N PRO A 71 5.21 3.51 11.21
CA PRO A 71 3.83 3.99 11.37
C PRO A 71 3.53 5.23 10.51
N GLU A 72 4.51 6.12 10.32
CA GLU A 72 4.32 7.30 9.48
C GLU A 72 4.02 6.96 8.04
N GLY A 73 4.49 5.80 7.58
CA GLY A 73 4.24 5.31 6.23
C GLY A 73 3.03 4.40 6.12
N PHE A 74 2.24 4.29 7.18
CA PHE A 74 1.04 3.45 7.23
C PHE A 74 -0.15 4.37 7.48
N LEU A 75 -0.75 4.87 6.39
CA LEU A 75 -1.79 5.88 6.46
C LEU A 75 -3.16 5.25 6.64
N MET A 76 -3.92 5.77 7.60
CA MET A 76 -5.24 5.29 7.93
C MET A 76 -6.26 6.40 7.66
N ALA A 77 -7.30 6.09 6.90
CA ALA A 77 -8.35 7.05 6.56
C ALA A 77 -9.61 6.75 7.37
N TRP A 78 -10.06 7.73 8.10
CA TRP A 78 -11.16 7.59 9.06
C TRP A 78 -12.33 8.51 8.72
N ARG A 79 -13.56 7.98 8.86
CA ARG A 79 -14.77 8.78 8.96
C ARG A 79 -15.23 8.69 10.41
N GLY A 80 -14.93 9.73 11.20
CA GLY A 80 -15.15 9.65 12.64
C GLY A 80 -14.32 8.52 13.23
N ASP A 81 -14.97 7.58 13.88
CA ASP A 81 -14.31 6.41 14.48
C ASP A 81 -14.32 5.17 13.59
N ARG A 82 -14.78 5.31 12.34
CA ARG A 82 -14.84 4.20 11.39
C ARG A 82 -13.68 4.28 10.41
N LEU A 83 -12.88 3.22 10.35
CA LEU A 83 -11.81 3.11 9.37
C LEU A 83 -12.41 2.77 8.01
N VAL A 84 -12.13 3.61 7.00
CA VAL A 84 -12.69 3.44 5.66
C VAL A 84 -11.66 3.13 4.60
N GLY A 85 -10.38 3.24 4.92
CA GLY A 85 -9.34 2.91 3.96
C GLY A 85 -7.97 3.02 4.59
N PHE A 86 -6.96 2.49 3.89
CA PHE A 86 -5.58 2.60 4.35
C PHE A 86 -4.63 2.50 3.18
N HIS A 87 -3.42 3.02 3.38
CA HIS A 87 -2.30 2.82 2.46
C HIS A 87 -1.05 2.53 3.30
N TRP A 88 -0.60 1.30 3.24
CA TRP A 88 0.60 0.84 3.93
C TRP A 88 1.75 0.88 2.94
N THR A 89 2.73 1.73 3.17
CA THR A 89 3.91 1.83 2.33
C THR A 89 5.06 1.04 2.94
N LYS A 90 6.04 0.73 2.09
CA LYS A 90 7.23 0.02 2.52
C LYS A 90 8.44 0.62 1.81
N VAL A 91 9.56 0.71 2.49
CA VAL A 91 10.80 1.20 1.88
C VAL A 91 11.80 0.05 1.86
N HIS A 92 12.35 -0.21 0.70
CA HIS A 92 13.39 -1.23 0.50
C HIS A 92 14.75 -0.57 0.37
N GLY A 93 15.79 -1.25 0.84
CA GLY A 93 17.15 -0.83 0.61
C GLY A 93 17.73 0.15 1.61
N ARG A 94 17.04 0.39 2.73
CA ARG A 94 17.52 1.29 3.79
C ARG A 94 17.97 0.57 5.06
N GLN A 95 17.81 -0.75 5.11
CA GLN A 95 18.22 -1.53 6.29
C GLN A 95 19.72 -1.70 6.30
N ALA A 96 20.31 -1.71 7.50
CA ALA A 96 21.77 -1.82 7.66
C ALA A 96 22.34 -3.12 7.11
N ASP A 97 21.54 -4.18 7.06
CA ASP A 97 21.97 -5.48 6.55
C ASP A 97 21.80 -5.61 5.03
N ASP A 98 21.28 -4.60 4.38
CA ASP A 98 21.06 -4.60 2.93
C ASP A 98 22.26 -3.97 2.20
N THR A 99 23.47 -4.31 2.64
CA THR A 99 24.70 -3.71 2.11
C THR A 99 25.24 -4.42 0.89
N GLU A 100 24.78 -5.64 0.63
CA GLU A 100 25.36 -6.47 -0.42
C GLU A 100 25.08 -5.96 -1.82
N HIS A 101 24.00 -5.23 -2.00
CA HIS A 101 23.48 -4.96 -3.32
C HIS A 101 23.64 -3.52 -3.78
N HIS A 102 24.02 -2.62 -2.91
CA HIS A 102 24.23 -1.20 -3.25
C HIS A 102 23.08 -0.60 -4.08
N HIS A 103 21.84 -1.09 -3.88
CA HIS A 103 20.69 -0.58 -4.58
C HIS A 103 20.25 0.75 -3.99
N HIS A 104 19.79 1.63 -4.86
CA HIS A 104 19.11 2.83 -4.38
C HIS A 104 17.85 2.40 -3.63
N PRO A 105 17.53 3.06 -2.51
CA PRO A 105 16.27 2.79 -1.83
C PRO A 105 15.09 3.05 -2.77
N ILE A 106 14.09 2.21 -2.67
CA ILE A 106 12.88 2.35 -3.46
C ILE A 106 11.67 2.25 -2.55
N GLY A 107 10.65 3.08 -2.80
CA GLY A 107 9.40 3.02 -2.07
C GLY A 107 8.42 2.08 -2.72
N GLU A 108 7.64 1.40 -1.90
CA GLU A 108 6.64 0.47 -2.40
C GLU A 108 5.24 0.87 -1.91
N VAL A 109 4.28 0.87 -2.85
CA VAL A 109 2.86 0.85 -2.53
C VAL A 109 2.55 -0.60 -2.12
N TYR A 110 2.69 -0.88 -0.81
CA TYR A 110 2.70 -2.26 -0.33
C TYR A 110 1.29 -2.86 -0.26
N VAL A 111 0.40 -2.22 0.49
CA VAL A 111 -1.02 -2.60 0.52
C VAL A 111 -1.86 -1.33 0.58
N VAL A 112 -2.79 -1.19 -0.34
CA VAL A 112 -3.76 -0.09 -0.33
C VAL A 112 -5.14 -0.65 -0.57
N ALA A 113 -6.09 -0.26 0.25
CA ALA A 113 -7.46 -0.74 0.12
C ALA A 113 -8.45 0.24 0.74
N ILE A 114 -9.68 0.14 0.27
CA ILE A 114 -10.79 0.91 0.82
C ILE A 114 -11.92 -0.03 1.21
N ASP A 115 -12.75 0.43 2.13
CA ASP A 115 -14.00 -0.26 2.45
C ASP A 115 -14.82 -0.40 1.16
N PRO A 116 -15.40 -1.57 0.90
CA PRO A 116 -16.24 -1.73 -0.31
C PRO A 116 -17.34 -0.68 -0.43
N ASP A 117 -17.84 -0.14 0.67
CA ASP A 117 -18.86 0.89 0.65
C ASP A 117 -18.34 2.25 0.18
N GLU A 118 -17.02 2.41 0.10
CA GLU A 118 -16.40 3.66 -0.36
C GLU A 118 -16.09 3.67 -1.85
N ARG A 119 -16.49 2.65 -2.59
CA ARG A 119 -16.24 2.60 -4.02
C ARG A 119 -16.89 3.78 -4.73
N GLY A 120 -16.15 4.38 -5.68
CA GLY A 120 -16.65 5.50 -6.44
C GLY A 120 -16.56 6.85 -5.77
N THR A 121 -16.00 6.92 -4.54
CA THR A 121 -15.85 8.19 -3.82
C THR A 121 -14.54 8.93 -4.13
N GLY A 122 -13.60 8.26 -4.80
CA GLY A 122 -12.26 8.81 -5.03
C GLY A 122 -11.28 8.54 -3.90
N LEU A 123 -11.71 7.80 -2.86
CA LEU A 123 -10.85 7.54 -1.69
C LEU A 123 -9.64 6.69 -2.04
N GLY A 124 -9.79 5.68 -2.91
CA GLY A 124 -8.67 4.84 -3.31
C GLY A 124 -7.56 5.61 -4.02
N ARG A 125 -7.96 6.49 -4.95
CA ARG A 125 -7.01 7.35 -5.64
C ARG A 125 -6.32 8.30 -4.67
N ALA A 126 -7.09 8.93 -3.77
CA ALA A 126 -6.54 9.87 -2.79
C ALA A 126 -5.54 9.19 -1.86
N LEU A 127 -5.86 7.99 -1.37
CA LEU A 127 -4.95 7.23 -0.51
C LEU A 127 -3.68 6.82 -1.25
N THR A 128 -3.81 6.37 -2.48
CA THR A 128 -2.64 6.01 -3.28
C THR A 128 -1.72 7.22 -3.43
N LEU A 129 -2.27 8.38 -3.79
CA LEU A 129 -1.51 9.61 -3.91
C LEU A 129 -0.87 10.04 -2.59
N ALA A 130 -1.61 9.95 -1.49
CA ALA A 130 -1.08 10.35 -0.18
C ALA A 130 0.14 9.51 0.20
N GLY A 131 0.09 8.20 -0.04
CA GLY A 131 1.24 7.33 0.20
C GLY A 131 2.41 7.65 -0.71
N MET A 132 2.15 7.97 -1.97
CA MET A 132 3.21 8.37 -2.90
C MET A 132 3.87 9.68 -2.47
N HIS A 133 3.08 10.65 -1.99
CA HIS A 133 3.64 11.88 -1.43
C HIS A 133 4.50 11.61 -0.20
N HIS A 134 4.06 10.69 0.65
CA HIS A 134 4.86 10.28 1.79
C HIS A 134 6.21 9.71 1.34
N LEU A 135 6.19 8.79 0.37
CA LEU A 135 7.42 8.19 -0.14
C LEU A 135 8.35 9.25 -0.74
N ARG A 136 7.78 10.21 -1.49
CA ARG A 136 8.57 11.30 -2.04
C ARG A 136 9.20 12.15 -0.94
N SER A 137 8.49 12.37 0.15
CA SER A 137 9.00 13.15 1.28
C SER A 137 10.21 12.52 1.96
N LEU A 138 10.44 11.22 1.72
CA LEU A 138 11.60 10.50 2.23
C LEU A 138 12.81 10.58 1.29
N ASP A 139 12.75 11.45 0.28
CA ASP A 139 13.79 11.64 -0.73
C ASP A 139 14.02 10.40 -1.60
N LEU A 140 12.99 9.57 -1.73
CA LEU A 140 13.04 8.44 -2.64
C LEU A 140 12.78 8.91 -4.06
N SER A 141 13.54 8.37 -5.02
CA SER A 141 13.43 8.77 -6.42
C SER A 141 12.39 7.97 -7.20
N GLU A 142 11.99 6.81 -6.67
CA GLU A 142 11.16 5.88 -7.43
C GLU A 142 10.20 5.15 -6.51
N ALA A 143 8.99 4.92 -7.00
CA ALA A 143 7.99 4.07 -6.35
C ALA A 143 7.70 2.86 -7.22
N MET A 144 7.42 1.74 -6.57
CA MET A 144 7.05 0.50 -7.24
C MET A 144 5.81 -0.09 -6.56
N LEU A 145 5.18 -1.01 -7.27
CA LEU A 145 4.10 -1.82 -6.71
C LEU A 145 4.01 -3.15 -7.46
N TYR A 146 3.36 -4.10 -6.83
CA TYR A 146 2.95 -5.34 -7.48
C TYR A 146 1.43 -5.34 -7.63
N VAL A 147 0.95 -5.80 -8.76
CA VAL A 147 -0.49 -5.88 -9.04
C VAL A 147 -0.77 -7.13 -9.85
N ASP A 148 -1.86 -7.81 -9.52
CA ASP A 148 -2.29 -8.97 -10.29
C ASP A 148 -2.62 -8.53 -11.72
N ALA A 149 -2.08 -9.27 -12.69
CA ALA A 149 -2.26 -8.93 -14.11
C ALA A 149 -3.73 -8.94 -14.54
N THR A 150 -4.60 -9.62 -13.78
CA THR A 150 -6.04 -9.64 -14.06
C THR A 150 -6.81 -8.50 -13.41
N ASN A 151 -6.17 -7.75 -12.51
CA ASN A 151 -6.83 -6.63 -11.82
C ASN A 151 -6.79 -5.37 -12.69
N THR A 152 -7.62 -5.36 -13.74
CA THR A 152 -7.61 -4.28 -14.72
C THR A 152 -8.01 -2.93 -14.13
N THR A 153 -8.88 -2.92 -13.12
CA THR A 153 -9.30 -1.68 -12.47
C THR A 153 -8.13 -1.02 -11.73
N ALA A 154 -7.38 -1.80 -10.96
CA ALA A 154 -6.22 -1.29 -10.26
C ALA A 154 -5.13 -0.85 -11.23
N ILE A 155 -4.86 -1.64 -12.26
CA ILE A 155 -3.86 -1.29 -13.27
C ILE A 155 -4.20 0.05 -13.93
N ALA A 156 -5.46 0.24 -14.30
CA ALA A 156 -5.89 1.50 -14.91
C ALA A 156 -5.67 2.69 -13.96
N LEU A 157 -5.97 2.52 -12.69
CA LEU A 157 -5.71 3.56 -11.69
C LEU A 157 -4.22 3.89 -11.61
N TYR A 158 -3.38 2.88 -11.50
CA TYR A 158 -1.94 3.09 -11.37
C TYR A 158 -1.35 3.72 -12.63
N GLU A 159 -1.80 3.28 -13.81
CA GLU A 159 -1.36 3.91 -15.06
C GLU A 159 -1.78 5.39 -15.12
N ALA A 160 -2.99 5.70 -14.68
CA ALA A 160 -3.44 7.08 -14.60
C ALA A 160 -2.60 7.92 -13.64
N LEU A 161 -1.97 7.28 -12.65
CA LEU A 161 -1.09 7.94 -11.70
C LEU A 161 0.38 7.93 -12.14
N GLY A 162 0.66 7.51 -13.36
CA GLY A 162 1.99 7.58 -13.94
C GLY A 162 2.84 6.32 -13.79
N PHE A 163 2.30 5.25 -13.22
CA PHE A 163 3.03 3.98 -13.18
C PHE A 163 3.02 3.32 -14.54
N ALA A 164 4.12 2.66 -14.86
CA ALA A 164 4.26 1.86 -16.06
C ALA A 164 4.74 0.47 -15.68
N ARG A 165 4.37 -0.50 -16.48
CA ARG A 165 4.82 -1.87 -16.28
C ARG A 165 6.34 -1.93 -16.38
N TRP A 166 6.96 -2.46 -15.33
CA TRP A 166 8.40 -2.63 -15.27
C TRP A 166 8.80 -4.05 -15.61
N ASP A 167 8.07 -5.03 -15.02
CA ASP A 167 8.38 -6.42 -15.18
C ASP A 167 7.14 -7.27 -14.92
N THR A 168 7.19 -8.53 -15.32
CA THR A 168 6.14 -9.50 -15.06
C THR A 168 6.72 -10.63 -14.25
N ASP A 169 6.19 -10.79 -13.03
CA ASP A 169 6.58 -11.89 -12.15
C ASP A 169 5.49 -12.95 -12.15
N VAL A 170 5.91 -14.20 -12.11
CA VAL A 170 5.01 -15.32 -11.92
C VAL A 170 5.14 -15.77 -10.47
N LEU A 171 4.06 -15.66 -9.71
CA LEU A 171 4.03 -16.17 -8.35
C LEU A 171 3.47 -17.57 -8.37
N PHE A 172 4.26 -18.49 -7.85
CA PHE A 172 3.76 -19.84 -7.63
C PHE A 172 2.88 -19.85 -6.41
N ARG A 173 1.80 -20.67 -6.48
CA ARG A 173 0.94 -20.84 -5.32
C ARG A 173 1.78 -21.38 -4.17
N ARG A 174 1.64 -20.75 -3.03
CA ARG A 174 2.24 -21.33 -1.83
C ARG A 174 1.56 -22.63 -1.51
N VAL A 175 2.35 -23.64 -1.36
CA VAL A 175 1.90 -24.90 -0.82
C VAL A 175 2.13 -24.82 0.67
N THR A 176 1.07 -24.59 1.38
CA THR A 176 1.14 -24.52 2.84
C THR A 176 0.50 -25.75 3.44
#